data_e10684fc57db3fc5abf455ab1589bf2c
#
_entry.id   e10684fc57db3fc5abf455ab1589bf2c
#
_cell.length_a   1.000
_cell.length_b   1.000
_cell.length_c   1.000
_cell.angle_alpha   90.00
_cell.angle_beta   90.00
_cell.angle_gamma   90.00
#
_symmetry.space_group_name_H-M   'P 1'
#
loop_
_entity.id
_entity.type
_entity.pdbx_description
1 polymer ?
#
loop_
_entity_poly.entity_id
_entity_poly.type
_entity_poly.pdbx_seq_one_letter_code
_entity_poly.pdbx_strand_id
1 'polypeptide(L)'
;MTVVIGPVLKRADGYEFDTWTAGKEVARGYPYRRIEDAYYARNADIKASAQGRAPAAIVCQTLDEFIVKLTEDGYPINDVYLAAKTPWLQRQLHNPLGLGDRPFVVGRRPVAGEELPPRQPDLMLDDTGPFRLSRNHFLIEQRHEAYHVRDLRSTLGTIVNGQPIGDHFCTDDVLLRAGENEVVAGGAGSPFVFSVSIPGPPVSASRWTGKASSYSEGRPLIPI
;
A
#
# COMPACT_ATOMS: atom_id res chain seq x y z
N MET A 1 -1.69 8.70 24.89
CA MET A 1 -2.26 7.96 23.75
C MET A 1 -1.76 8.66 22.49
N THR A 2 -1.12 7.96 21.57
CA THR A 2 -0.51 8.55 20.36
C THR A 2 -1.34 8.14 19.15
N VAL A 3 -1.61 9.08 18.26
CA VAL A 3 -2.27 8.85 16.96
C VAL A 3 -1.23 9.01 15.87
N VAL A 4 -1.16 8.08 14.94
CA VAL A 4 -0.37 8.21 13.72
C VAL A 4 -1.30 8.68 12.60
N ILE A 5 -0.99 9.80 11.97
CA ILE A 5 -1.76 10.37 10.85
C ILE A 5 -0.94 10.20 9.58
N GLY A 6 -1.48 9.43 8.65
CA GLY A 6 -0.85 9.12 7.37
C GLY A 6 -0.94 10.25 6.34
N PRO A 7 -0.31 10.08 5.18
CA PRO A 7 -0.47 10.97 4.04
C PRO A 7 -1.87 10.88 3.44
N VAL A 8 -2.28 11.88 2.66
CA VAL A 8 -3.48 11.79 1.85
C VAL A 8 -3.21 10.83 0.69
N LEU A 9 -4.04 9.79 0.56
CA LEU A 9 -3.93 8.75 -0.44
C LEU A 9 -5.10 8.83 -1.42
N LYS A 10 -4.83 8.56 -2.69
CA LYS A 10 -5.87 8.38 -3.70
C LYS A 10 -6.38 6.95 -3.64
N ARG A 11 -7.69 6.76 -3.48
CA ARG A 11 -8.40 5.48 -3.51
C ARG A 11 -9.23 5.39 -4.80
N ALA A 12 -9.79 4.21 -5.08
CA ALA A 12 -10.65 4.00 -6.23
C ALA A 12 -11.89 4.92 -6.25
N ASP A 13 -12.41 5.24 -5.07
CA ASP A 13 -13.62 6.04 -4.84
C ASP A 13 -13.35 7.49 -4.37
N GLY A 14 -12.07 7.91 -4.28
CA GLY A 14 -11.73 9.28 -3.88
C GLY A 14 -10.36 9.42 -3.24
N TYR A 15 -10.28 10.28 -2.24
CA TYR A 15 -9.08 10.58 -1.47
C TYR A 15 -9.37 10.36 0.01
N GLU A 16 -8.44 9.76 0.73
CA GLU A 16 -8.54 9.58 2.18
C GLU A 16 -7.16 9.62 2.84
N PHE A 17 -7.13 9.65 4.15
CA PHE A 17 -5.91 9.46 4.93
C PHE A 17 -6.23 8.53 6.12
N ASP A 18 -5.26 7.71 6.48
CA ASP A 18 -5.41 6.77 7.58
C ASP A 18 -5.01 7.42 8.90
N THR A 19 -5.74 7.11 9.95
CA THR A 19 -5.42 7.47 11.32
C THR A 19 -5.43 6.22 12.21
N TRP A 20 -4.43 6.09 13.07
CA TRP A 20 -4.28 4.97 13.97
C TRP A 20 -4.13 5.44 15.42
N THR A 21 -4.83 4.80 16.31
CA THR A 21 -4.67 5.00 17.74
C THR A 21 -4.36 3.65 18.40
N ALA A 22 -3.45 3.62 19.38
CA ALA A 22 -2.97 2.42 20.08
C ALA A 22 -3.97 1.24 20.09
N GLY A 23 -3.82 0.31 19.14
CA GLY A 23 -4.59 -0.93 19.05
C GLY A 23 -6.02 -0.82 18.52
N LYS A 24 -6.44 0.32 18.00
CA LYS A 24 -7.75 0.49 17.36
C LYS A 24 -7.62 1.37 16.12
N GLU A 25 -8.14 0.88 15.00
CA GLU A 25 -8.43 1.71 13.83
C GLU A 25 -9.46 2.78 14.27
N VAL A 26 -9.03 4.03 14.31
CA VAL A 26 -9.90 5.15 14.66
C VAL A 26 -10.26 5.87 13.39
N ALA A 27 -11.28 5.40 12.74
CA ALA A 27 -11.89 5.97 11.55
C ALA A 27 -10.96 6.00 10.31
N ARG A 28 -11.22 5.12 9.37
CA ARG A 28 -10.93 5.42 7.96
C ARG A 28 -11.69 6.69 7.66
N GLY A 29 -10.98 7.74 7.24
CA GLY A 29 -11.62 8.94 6.76
C GLY A 29 -12.63 8.57 5.68
N TYR A 30 -13.79 9.22 5.65
CA TYR A 30 -14.72 9.06 4.54
C TYR A 30 -14.01 9.43 3.25
N PRO A 31 -14.21 8.69 2.14
CA PRO A 31 -13.58 9.04 0.88
C PRO A 31 -14.01 10.45 0.47
N TYR A 32 -13.03 11.34 0.38
CA TYR A 32 -13.25 12.71 -0.05
C TYR A 32 -13.23 12.76 -1.58
N ARG A 33 -14.19 13.44 -2.18
CA ARG A 33 -14.25 13.56 -3.64
C ARG A 33 -13.12 14.39 -4.22
N ARG A 34 -12.59 15.33 -3.43
CA ARG A 34 -11.52 16.23 -3.82
C ARG A 34 -10.31 16.03 -2.90
N ILE A 35 -9.13 16.16 -3.49
CA ILE A 35 -7.89 16.07 -2.73
C ILE A 35 -7.77 17.18 -1.69
N GLU A 36 -8.28 18.38 -2.00
CA GLU A 36 -8.25 19.53 -1.09
C GLU A 36 -9.09 19.27 0.17
N ASP A 37 -10.25 18.62 0.02
CA ASP A 37 -11.11 18.28 1.15
C ASP A 37 -10.42 17.29 2.10
N ALA A 38 -9.72 16.30 1.54
CA ALA A 38 -8.93 15.33 2.33
C ALA A 38 -7.78 16.01 3.07
N TYR A 39 -7.05 16.93 2.43
CA TYR A 39 -6.00 17.70 3.07
C TYR A 39 -6.57 18.64 4.15
N TYR A 40 -7.72 19.26 3.91
CA TYR A 40 -8.36 20.12 4.89
C TYR A 40 -8.75 19.33 6.15
N ALA A 41 -9.39 18.18 6.00
CA ALA A 41 -9.77 17.32 7.11
C ALA A 41 -8.53 16.81 7.88
N ARG A 42 -7.49 16.31 7.18
CA ARG A 42 -6.22 15.89 7.76
C ARG A 42 -5.56 17.01 8.58
N ASN A 43 -5.51 18.22 8.02
CA ASN A 43 -4.93 19.36 8.71
C ASN A 43 -5.76 19.80 9.93
N ALA A 44 -7.09 19.62 9.89
CA ALA A 44 -7.95 19.88 11.05
C ALA A 44 -7.65 18.92 12.20
N ASP A 45 -7.41 17.63 11.93
CA ASP A 45 -7.02 16.63 12.92
C ASP A 45 -5.64 16.92 13.52
N ILE A 46 -4.67 17.28 12.68
CA ILE A 46 -3.34 17.71 13.13
C ILE A 46 -3.45 18.92 14.05
N LYS A 47 -4.23 19.92 13.67
CA LYS A 47 -4.45 21.13 14.48
C LYS A 47 -5.15 20.83 15.80
N ALA A 48 -6.13 19.91 15.79
CA ALA A 48 -6.82 19.49 17.01
C ALA A 48 -5.85 18.79 17.98
N SER A 49 -4.94 17.95 17.48
CA SER A 49 -3.89 17.32 18.27
C SER A 49 -2.90 18.33 18.84
N ALA A 50 -2.43 19.28 18.05
CA ALA A 50 -1.53 20.34 18.50
C ALA A 50 -2.15 21.25 19.56
N GLN A 51 -3.48 21.40 19.58
CA GLN A 51 -4.22 22.18 20.57
C GLN A 51 -4.62 21.38 21.81
N GLY A 52 -4.15 20.13 21.95
CA GLY A 52 -4.48 19.26 23.07
C GLY A 52 -5.96 18.81 23.10
N ARG A 53 -6.72 19.03 22.03
CA ARG A 53 -8.12 18.60 21.93
C ARG A 53 -8.26 17.16 21.42
N ALA A 54 -7.17 16.57 20.94
CA ALA A 54 -7.06 15.19 20.50
C ALA A 54 -5.75 14.59 21.08
N PRO A 55 -5.58 13.27 21.05
CA PRO A 55 -4.31 12.63 21.42
C PRO A 55 -3.14 13.19 20.62
N ALA A 56 -1.92 13.13 21.19
CA ALA A 56 -0.71 13.55 20.48
C ALA A 56 -0.59 12.81 19.14
N ALA A 57 -0.31 13.53 18.08
CA ALA A 57 -0.22 12.98 16.73
C ALA A 57 1.21 12.94 16.23
N ILE A 58 1.59 11.82 15.61
CA ILE A 58 2.76 11.70 14.73
C ILE A 58 2.26 11.84 13.29
N VAL A 59 2.77 12.82 12.57
CA VAL A 59 2.35 13.12 11.20
C VAL A 59 3.39 12.59 10.23
N CYS A 60 2.96 11.74 9.29
CA CYS A 60 3.78 11.22 8.20
C CYS A 60 3.40 11.93 6.88
N GLN A 61 4.39 12.30 6.09
CA GLN A 61 4.19 13.00 4.81
C GLN A 61 4.20 12.05 3.61
N THR A 62 4.89 10.93 3.73
CA THR A 62 4.98 9.90 2.70
C THR A 62 4.40 8.58 3.19
N LEU A 63 4.03 7.71 2.25
CA LEU A 63 3.57 6.36 2.60
C LEU A 63 4.66 5.54 3.28
N ASP A 64 5.90 5.64 2.79
CA ASP A 64 7.03 4.88 3.35
C ASP A 64 7.27 5.28 4.81
N GLU A 65 7.29 6.57 5.11
CA GLU A 65 7.41 7.09 6.48
C GLU A 65 6.27 6.58 7.38
N PHE A 66 5.05 6.58 6.86
CA PHE A 66 3.87 6.08 7.57
C PHE A 66 3.98 4.58 7.89
N ILE A 67 4.37 3.76 6.89
CA ILE A 67 4.57 2.31 7.04
C ILE A 67 5.67 2.02 8.07
N VAL A 68 6.82 2.71 7.96
CA VAL A 68 7.92 2.56 8.91
C VAL A 68 7.45 2.88 10.32
N LYS A 69 6.75 3.99 10.49
CA LYS A 69 6.27 4.42 11.80
C LYS A 69 5.25 3.47 12.40
N LEU A 70 4.30 2.98 11.61
CA LEU A 70 3.35 1.97 12.06
C LEU A 70 4.07 0.68 12.51
N THR A 71 5.07 0.25 11.75
CA THR A 71 5.85 -0.96 12.07
C THR A 71 6.65 -0.79 13.36
N GLU A 72 7.32 0.35 13.55
CA GLU A 72 8.06 0.67 14.76
C GLU A 72 7.16 0.70 16.01
N ASP A 73 5.96 1.23 15.86
CA ASP A 73 4.98 1.35 16.95
C ASP A 73 4.17 0.04 17.15
N GLY A 74 4.44 -1.00 16.36
CA GLY A 74 3.80 -2.33 16.47
C GLY A 74 2.36 -2.38 15.96
N TYR A 75 1.97 -1.43 15.11
CA TYR A 75 0.64 -1.44 14.49
C TYR A 75 0.58 -2.40 13.31
N PRO A 76 -0.49 -3.17 13.15
CA PRO A 76 -0.70 -3.98 11.97
C PRO A 76 -0.94 -3.07 10.75
N ILE A 77 -0.23 -3.34 9.66
CA ILE A 77 -0.50 -2.72 8.37
C ILE A 77 -1.52 -3.59 7.66
N ASN A 78 -2.77 -3.12 7.58
CA ASN A 78 -3.89 -3.93 7.07
C ASN A 78 -4.21 -3.66 5.60
N ASP A 79 -3.63 -2.64 4.99
CA ASP A 79 -3.92 -2.27 3.61
C ASP A 79 -2.82 -2.64 2.64
N VAL A 80 -3.22 -3.02 1.43
CA VAL A 80 -2.34 -3.20 0.29
C VAL A 80 -2.27 -1.90 -0.48
N TYR A 81 -1.06 -1.45 -0.78
CA TYR A 81 -0.83 -0.22 -1.52
C TYR A 81 -0.19 -0.48 -2.87
N LEU A 82 -0.70 0.20 -3.89
CA LEU A 82 -0.15 0.24 -5.23
C LEU A 82 0.49 1.60 -5.48
N ALA A 83 1.77 1.62 -5.82
CA ALA A 83 2.51 2.84 -6.13
C ALA A 83 3.22 2.74 -7.49
N ALA A 84 3.47 3.90 -8.11
CA ALA A 84 4.21 3.98 -9.36
C ALA A 84 5.72 4.01 -9.10
N LYS A 85 6.50 3.15 -9.78
CA LYS A 85 7.97 3.10 -9.65
C LYS A 85 8.70 3.94 -10.70
N THR A 86 8.09 4.21 -11.85
CA THR A 86 8.74 4.99 -12.91
C THR A 86 8.31 6.46 -12.88
N PRO A 87 9.21 7.43 -13.17
CA PRO A 87 8.85 8.86 -13.21
C PRO A 87 7.72 9.17 -14.20
N TRP A 88 7.63 8.40 -15.28
CA TRP A 88 6.57 8.57 -16.26
C TRP A 88 5.20 8.14 -15.68
N LEU A 89 5.14 7.00 -15.01
CA LEU A 89 3.93 6.50 -14.38
C LEU A 89 3.54 7.34 -13.15
N GLN A 90 4.50 7.89 -12.42
CA GLN A 90 4.26 8.80 -11.31
C GLN A 90 3.54 10.07 -11.72
N ARG A 91 3.67 10.51 -12.99
CA ARG A 91 2.87 11.65 -13.51
C ARG A 91 1.39 11.30 -13.70
N GLN A 92 1.05 10.03 -13.84
CA GLN A 92 -0.34 9.56 -13.94
C GLN A 92 -0.90 9.12 -12.58
N LEU A 93 -0.04 8.54 -11.75
CA LEU A 93 -0.37 8.07 -10.42
C LEU A 93 0.48 8.82 -9.39
N HIS A 94 0.01 10.02 -9.03
CA HIS A 94 0.77 10.96 -8.18
C HIS A 94 0.96 10.47 -6.74
N ASN A 95 0.01 9.67 -6.24
CA ASN A 95 0.00 9.14 -4.88
C ASN A 95 -0.19 7.61 -4.91
N PRO A 96 0.33 6.88 -3.92
CA PRO A 96 -0.04 5.49 -3.74
C PRO A 96 -1.55 5.32 -3.58
N LEU A 97 -2.06 4.20 -4.11
CA LEU A 97 -3.47 3.82 -4.01
C LEU A 97 -3.60 2.69 -3.00
N GLY A 98 -4.43 2.85 -2.00
CA GLY A 98 -4.89 1.74 -1.18
C GLY A 98 -5.94 0.94 -1.94
N LEU A 99 -5.81 -0.39 -1.93
CA LEU A 99 -6.64 -1.25 -2.77
C LEU A 99 -7.91 -1.73 -2.07
N GLY A 100 -7.95 -1.72 -0.73
CA GLY A 100 -9.07 -2.26 0.04
C GLY A 100 -9.24 -3.77 -0.16
N ASP A 101 -10.42 -4.28 0.19
CA ASP A 101 -10.71 -5.74 0.22
C ASP A 101 -11.29 -6.28 -1.11
N ARG A 102 -11.55 -5.40 -2.09
CA ARG A 102 -12.15 -5.80 -3.36
C ARG A 102 -11.08 -6.07 -4.42
N PRO A 103 -11.35 -7.00 -5.36
CA PRO A 103 -10.47 -7.19 -6.51
C PRO A 103 -10.27 -5.88 -7.26
N PHE A 104 -9.02 -5.48 -7.44
CA PHE A 104 -8.61 -4.19 -8.02
C PHE A 104 -7.99 -4.40 -9.40
N VAL A 105 -8.65 -3.87 -10.43
CA VAL A 105 -8.25 -4.03 -11.84
C VAL A 105 -7.48 -2.82 -12.33
N VAL A 106 -6.33 -3.06 -12.95
CA VAL A 106 -5.51 -2.06 -13.63
C VAL A 106 -5.57 -2.29 -15.13
N GLY A 107 -5.74 -1.21 -15.89
CA GLY A 107 -5.78 -1.31 -17.34
C GLY A 107 -5.60 0.03 -18.05
N ARG A 108 -5.70 -0.01 -19.37
CA ARG A 108 -5.56 1.15 -20.25
C ARG A 108 -6.90 1.87 -20.40
N ARG A 109 -6.84 3.19 -20.47
CA ARG A 109 -7.98 4.00 -20.89
C ARG A 109 -8.34 3.65 -22.35
N PRO A 110 -9.61 3.34 -22.65
CA PRO A 110 -10.04 3.14 -24.03
C PRO A 110 -9.83 4.41 -24.87
N VAL A 111 -9.43 4.23 -26.13
CA VAL A 111 -9.36 5.33 -27.09
C VAL A 111 -10.70 5.52 -27.78
N ALA A 112 -10.89 6.68 -28.40
CA ALA A 112 -12.15 6.99 -29.11
C ALA A 112 -12.48 5.93 -30.17
N GLY A 113 -13.71 5.40 -30.10
CA GLY A 113 -14.19 4.35 -31.01
C GLY A 113 -13.92 2.91 -30.57
N GLU A 114 -13.20 2.69 -29.48
CA GLU A 114 -13.09 1.35 -28.90
C GLU A 114 -14.32 0.98 -28.08
N GLU A 115 -14.71 -0.29 -28.17
CA GLU A 115 -15.72 -0.88 -27.29
C GLU A 115 -15.23 -0.92 -25.84
N LEU A 116 -16.08 -0.48 -24.92
CA LEU A 116 -15.75 -0.52 -23.49
C LEU A 116 -15.78 -1.97 -22.98
N PRO A 117 -14.83 -2.38 -22.15
CA PRO A 117 -14.86 -3.70 -21.55
C PRO A 117 -16.09 -3.81 -20.62
N PRO A 118 -16.66 -5.03 -20.45
CA PRO A 118 -17.82 -5.26 -19.59
C PRO A 118 -17.62 -4.77 -18.15
N ARG A 119 -16.39 -4.86 -17.65
CA ARG A 119 -15.95 -4.25 -16.40
C ARG A 119 -14.88 -3.23 -16.70
N GLN A 120 -15.08 -2.01 -16.26
CA GLN A 120 -14.06 -0.98 -16.34
C GLN A 120 -12.97 -1.22 -15.28
N PRO A 121 -11.70 -0.92 -15.60
CA PRO A 121 -10.62 -0.94 -14.60
C PRO A 121 -10.89 0.06 -13.47
N ASP A 122 -10.48 -0.32 -12.27
CA ASP A 122 -10.49 0.58 -11.10
C ASP A 122 -9.40 1.67 -11.25
N LEU A 123 -8.29 1.33 -11.90
CA LEU A 123 -7.25 2.28 -12.31
C LEU A 123 -7.10 2.26 -13.84
N MET A 124 -7.48 3.37 -14.47
CA MET A 124 -7.30 3.57 -15.90
C MET A 124 -6.10 4.47 -16.16
N LEU A 125 -5.13 3.96 -16.90
CA LEU A 125 -3.90 4.65 -17.27
C LEU A 125 -3.92 5.06 -18.74
N ASP A 126 -3.33 6.21 -19.04
CA ASP A 126 -3.11 6.62 -20.41
C ASP A 126 -1.94 5.84 -21.00
N ASP A 127 -2.15 5.29 -22.19
CA ASP A 127 -1.15 4.57 -22.94
C ASP A 127 -1.28 5.00 -24.40
N THR A 128 -0.17 5.30 -25.03
CA THR A 128 -0.12 5.74 -26.42
C THR A 128 0.50 4.64 -27.29
N GLY A 129 -0.05 4.43 -28.48
CA GLY A 129 0.43 3.36 -29.36
C GLY A 129 1.94 3.43 -29.68
N PRO A 130 2.59 2.27 -29.81
CA PRO A 130 2.03 0.94 -29.70
C PRO A 130 1.70 0.59 -28.23
N PHE A 131 0.43 0.20 -28.01
CA PHE A 131 -0.07 -0.04 -26.65
C PHE A 131 0.68 -1.15 -25.92
N ARG A 132 1.07 -0.86 -24.69
CA ARG A 132 1.65 -1.82 -23.74
C ARG A 132 0.60 -2.43 -22.82
N LEU A 133 -0.43 -1.65 -22.47
CA LEU A 133 -1.51 -2.12 -21.62
C LEU A 133 -2.72 -2.60 -22.43
N SER A 134 -3.32 -3.67 -21.99
CA SER A 134 -4.68 -4.05 -22.37
C SER A 134 -5.71 -3.23 -21.59
N ARG A 135 -6.94 -3.12 -22.11
CA ARG A 135 -8.05 -2.37 -21.46
C ARG A 135 -8.33 -2.86 -20.04
N ASN A 136 -8.31 -4.18 -19.82
CA ASN A 136 -8.15 -4.85 -18.53
C ASN A 136 -6.84 -5.62 -18.60
N HIS A 137 -5.84 -5.25 -17.82
CA HIS A 137 -4.51 -5.85 -17.97
C HIS A 137 -4.22 -6.86 -16.86
N PHE A 138 -4.24 -6.41 -15.62
CA PHE A 138 -4.05 -7.30 -14.48
C PHE A 138 -4.99 -6.93 -13.33
N LEU A 139 -5.11 -7.85 -12.40
CA LEU A 139 -5.97 -7.78 -11.23
C LEU A 139 -5.14 -8.10 -10.00
N ILE A 140 -5.32 -7.33 -8.93
CA ILE A 140 -4.85 -7.67 -7.59
C ILE A 140 -6.07 -8.08 -6.77
N GLU A 141 -6.03 -9.26 -6.17
CA GLU A 141 -7.14 -9.77 -5.35
C GLU A 141 -6.64 -10.54 -4.13
N GLN A 142 -7.44 -10.56 -3.09
CA GLN A 142 -7.22 -11.41 -1.93
C GLN A 142 -7.98 -12.73 -2.10
N ARG A 143 -7.28 -13.86 -1.93
CA ARG A 143 -7.83 -15.20 -1.91
C ARG A 143 -7.28 -15.94 -0.69
N HIS A 144 -8.16 -16.46 0.16
CA HIS A 144 -7.78 -17.24 1.34
C HIS A 144 -6.68 -16.54 2.18
N GLU A 145 -6.89 -15.27 2.51
CA GLU A 145 -5.97 -14.43 3.29
C GLU A 145 -4.62 -14.10 2.60
N ALA A 146 -4.44 -14.49 1.35
CA ALA A 146 -3.25 -14.21 0.56
C ALA A 146 -3.58 -13.31 -0.64
N TYR A 147 -2.66 -12.42 -0.99
CA TYR A 147 -2.82 -11.53 -2.14
C TYR A 147 -2.15 -12.11 -3.37
N HIS A 148 -2.85 -11.99 -4.50
CA HIS A 148 -2.40 -12.48 -5.79
C HIS A 148 -2.45 -11.37 -6.83
N VAL A 149 -1.51 -11.40 -7.78
CA VAL A 149 -1.63 -10.70 -9.05
C VAL A 149 -2.01 -11.72 -10.11
N ARG A 150 -3.05 -11.43 -10.87
CA ARG A 150 -3.47 -12.24 -12.02
C ARG A 150 -3.51 -11.41 -13.28
N ASP A 151 -2.90 -11.91 -14.34
CA ASP A 151 -3.02 -11.35 -15.68
C ASP A 151 -4.42 -11.63 -16.24
N LEU A 152 -5.06 -10.65 -16.83
CA LEU A 152 -6.41 -10.75 -17.40
C LEU A 152 -6.38 -11.00 -18.92
N ARG A 153 -5.53 -11.93 -19.36
CA ARG A 153 -5.27 -12.26 -20.77
C ARG A 153 -4.78 -11.04 -21.54
N SER A 154 -3.84 -10.35 -20.94
CA SER A 154 -3.26 -9.18 -21.58
C SER A 154 -2.40 -9.59 -22.80
N THR A 155 -2.29 -8.69 -23.77
CA THR A 155 -1.58 -8.99 -25.02
C THR A 155 -0.09 -9.25 -24.82
N LEU A 156 0.55 -8.57 -23.86
CA LEU A 156 2.00 -8.61 -23.62
C LEU A 156 2.38 -9.27 -22.30
N GLY A 157 1.40 -9.68 -21.50
CA GLY A 157 1.62 -10.30 -20.20
C GLY A 157 2.03 -9.31 -19.10
N THR A 158 2.08 -9.83 -17.91
CA THR A 158 2.50 -9.14 -16.68
C THR A 158 3.73 -9.83 -16.11
N ILE A 159 4.66 -9.09 -15.50
CA ILE A 159 5.83 -9.66 -14.80
C ILE A 159 5.69 -9.29 -13.33
N VAL A 160 5.73 -10.29 -12.46
CA VAL A 160 5.62 -10.11 -11.00
C VAL A 160 6.89 -10.63 -10.33
N ASN A 161 7.64 -9.76 -9.67
CA ASN A 161 8.92 -10.10 -9.04
C ASN A 161 9.88 -10.84 -9.99
N GLY A 162 9.90 -10.46 -11.27
CA GLY A 162 10.70 -11.11 -12.31
C GLY A 162 10.07 -12.36 -12.94
N GLN A 163 8.93 -12.86 -12.44
CA GLN A 163 8.22 -14.00 -13.00
C GLN A 163 7.15 -13.51 -14.01
N PRO A 164 7.22 -13.89 -15.29
CA PRO A 164 6.19 -13.56 -16.25
C PRO A 164 4.94 -14.42 -16.08
N ILE A 165 3.76 -13.79 -16.22
CA ILE A 165 2.44 -14.41 -16.16
C ILE A 165 1.54 -13.93 -17.31
N GLY A 166 0.54 -14.73 -17.67
CA GLY A 166 -0.43 -14.44 -18.73
C GLY A 166 -0.57 -15.60 -19.71
N ASP A 167 -1.44 -15.44 -20.71
CA ASP A 167 -1.81 -16.52 -21.68
C ASP A 167 -0.63 -17.14 -22.44
N HIS A 168 0.48 -16.41 -22.58
CA HIS A 168 1.69 -16.90 -23.26
C HIS A 168 2.70 -17.56 -22.32
N PHE A 169 2.38 -17.69 -21.02
CA PHE A 169 3.25 -18.22 -19.98
C PHE A 169 2.61 -19.42 -19.27
N CYS A 170 3.37 -20.09 -18.41
CA CYS A 170 2.90 -21.30 -17.74
C CYS A 170 1.81 -21.04 -16.69
N THR A 171 1.63 -19.79 -16.24
CA THR A 171 0.64 -19.40 -15.26
C THR A 171 0.08 -18.03 -15.57
N ASP A 172 -1.14 -17.79 -15.15
CA ASP A 172 -1.81 -16.49 -15.25
C ASP A 172 -1.85 -15.74 -13.90
N ASP A 173 -1.40 -16.38 -12.79
CA ASP A 173 -1.37 -15.73 -11.50
C ASP A 173 -0.10 -16.04 -10.67
N VAL A 174 0.22 -15.13 -9.74
CA VAL A 174 1.33 -15.25 -8.78
C VAL A 174 0.90 -14.73 -7.42
N LEU A 175 1.27 -15.48 -6.38
CA LEU A 175 1.14 -15.07 -4.99
C LEU A 175 2.11 -13.93 -4.67
N LEU A 176 1.60 -12.86 -4.06
CA LEU A 176 2.43 -11.78 -3.54
C LEU A 176 2.97 -12.13 -2.14
N ARG A 177 4.23 -11.79 -1.93
CA ARG A 177 4.88 -11.94 -0.61
C ARG A 177 4.63 -10.71 0.26
N ALA A 178 4.74 -10.88 1.56
CA ALA A 178 4.77 -9.76 2.49
C ALA A 178 5.89 -8.77 2.14
N GLY A 179 5.63 -7.49 2.30
CA GLY A 179 6.53 -6.41 1.90
C GLY A 179 6.33 -5.98 0.45
N GLU A 180 7.36 -5.42 -0.15
CA GLU A 180 7.31 -4.85 -1.50
C GLU A 180 7.39 -5.94 -2.58
N ASN A 181 6.50 -5.82 -3.56
CA ASN A 181 6.46 -6.63 -4.78
C ASN A 181 6.50 -5.73 -5.99
N GLU A 182 7.29 -6.09 -7.00
CA GLU A 182 7.33 -5.37 -8.26
C GLU A 182 6.37 -6.01 -9.28
N VAL A 183 5.55 -5.16 -9.92
CA VAL A 183 4.63 -5.58 -10.98
C VAL A 183 4.90 -4.73 -12.22
N VAL A 184 5.29 -5.37 -13.32
CA VAL A 184 5.51 -4.73 -14.62
C VAL A 184 4.41 -5.17 -15.58
N ALA A 185 3.55 -4.24 -15.99
CA ALA A 185 2.49 -4.52 -16.94
C ALA A 185 2.92 -4.19 -18.38
N GLY A 186 2.64 -5.09 -19.34
CA GLY A 186 2.97 -4.87 -20.74
C GLY A 186 4.36 -5.36 -21.16
N GLY A 187 4.86 -6.37 -20.46
CA GLY A 187 6.09 -7.08 -20.80
C GLY A 187 7.38 -6.35 -20.41
N ALA A 188 8.50 -6.98 -20.72
CA ALA A 188 9.82 -6.44 -20.41
C ALA A 188 10.06 -5.06 -21.03
N GLY A 189 10.66 -4.15 -20.25
CA GLY A 189 10.95 -2.78 -20.69
C GLY A 189 9.71 -1.86 -20.78
N SER A 190 8.57 -2.30 -20.27
CA SER A 190 7.38 -1.45 -20.15
C SER A 190 7.61 -0.32 -19.15
N PRO A 191 7.11 0.90 -19.40
CA PRO A 191 7.15 1.99 -18.42
C PRO A 191 6.14 1.82 -17.27
N PHE A 192 5.21 0.87 -17.38
CA PHE A 192 4.19 0.60 -16.38
C PHE A 192 4.73 -0.31 -15.27
N VAL A 193 5.60 0.23 -14.43
CA VAL A 193 6.23 -0.46 -13.31
C VAL A 193 5.61 0.03 -12.01
N PHE A 194 5.05 -0.90 -11.26
CA PHE A 194 4.39 -0.65 -9.98
C PHE A 194 5.15 -1.31 -8.84
N SER A 195 5.02 -0.73 -7.66
CA SER A 195 5.30 -1.37 -6.38
C SER A 195 3.97 -1.71 -5.70
N VAL A 196 3.81 -2.97 -5.29
CA VAL A 196 2.67 -3.43 -4.50
C VAL A 196 3.18 -3.82 -3.13
N SER A 197 2.77 -3.06 -2.12
CA SER A 197 3.14 -3.34 -0.72
C SER A 197 2.06 -4.17 -0.05
N ILE A 198 2.44 -5.37 0.41
CA ILE A 198 1.57 -6.29 1.13
C ILE A 198 1.92 -6.21 2.62
N PRO A 199 0.94 -6.03 3.52
CA PRO A 199 1.19 -6.05 4.95
C PRO A 199 1.83 -7.39 5.33
N GLY A 200 2.88 -7.31 6.14
CA GLY A 200 3.48 -8.50 6.75
C GLY A 200 2.52 -9.11 7.78
N PRO A 201 2.71 -10.38 8.14
CA PRO A 201 2.03 -10.93 9.31
C PRO A 201 2.32 -9.99 10.49
N PRO A 202 1.34 -9.76 11.38
CA PRO A 202 1.58 -8.95 12.57
C PRO A 202 2.84 -9.48 13.23
N VAL A 203 3.83 -8.61 13.41
CA VAL A 203 5.05 -8.97 14.13
C VAL A 203 4.56 -9.40 15.50
N SER A 204 4.46 -10.73 15.69
CA SER A 204 4.16 -11.28 17.01
C SER A 204 5.22 -10.65 17.91
N ALA A 205 4.78 -9.87 18.89
CA ALA A 205 5.65 -9.30 19.89
C ALA A 205 6.49 -10.46 20.44
N SER A 206 7.65 -10.69 19.81
CA SER A 206 8.58 -11.70 20.23
C SER A 206 9.02 -11.24 21.60
N ARG A 207 8.40 -11.89 22.59
CA ARG A 207 8.77 -11.94 23.98
C ARG A 207 10.14 -11.34 24.21
N TRP A 208 10.17 -10.09 24.60
CA TRP A 208 11.29 -9.55 25.34
C TRP A 208 11.32 -10.28 26.69
N THR A 209 11.80 -11.50 26.70
CA THR A 209 12.32 -12.11 27.92
C THR A 209 13.68 -11.46 28.18
N GLY A 210 13.64 -10.21 28.63
CA GLY A 210 14.77 -9.60 29.25
C GLY A 210 15.12 -10.45 30.46
N LYS A 211 16.17 -11.29 30.34
CA LYS A 211 16.84 -11.86 31.50
C LYS A 211 17.29 -10.66 32.33
N ALA A 212 16.57 -10.41 33.41
CA ALA A 212 17.08 -9.58 34.49
C ALA A 212 18.41 -10.23 34.94
N SER A 213 19.53 -9.63 34.55
CA SER A 213 20.84 -9.95 35.10
C SER A 213 20.78 -9.58 36.57
N SER A 214 20.68 -10.59 37.42
CA SER A 214 20.87 -10.43 38.87
C SER A 214 22.31 -10.05 39.12
N TYR A 215 22.55 -8.77 39.35
CA TYR A 215 23.77 -8.31 39.97
C TYR A 215 23.70 -8.76 41.42
N SER A 216 24.40 -9.83 41.79
CA SER A 216 24.72 -10.16 43.15
C SER A 216 25.80 -9.20 43.63
N GLU A 217 25.41 -8.29 44.54
CA GLU A 217 26.36 -7.50 45.34
C GLU A 217 27.22 -8.43 46.19
N GLY A 218 28.45 -8.65 45.78
CA GLY A 218 29.49 -9.23 46.63
C GLY A 218 30.01 -8.18 47.62
N ARG A 219 29.63 -8.30 48.87
CA ARG A 219 30.29 -7.58 49.96
C ARG A 219 31.74 -8.08 50.16
N PRO A 220 32.74 -7.22 50.25
CA PRO A 220 34.06 -7.64 50.66
C PRO A 220 34.10 -7.93 52.17
N LEU A 221 34.55 -9.11 52.54
CA LEU A 221 34.92 -9.46 53.92
C LEU A 221 36.27 -8.80 54.24
N ILE A 222 36.30 -8.02 55.33
CA ILE A 222 37.53 -7.47 55.91
C ILE A 222 38.08 -8.55 56.87
N PRO A 223 39.36 -8.97 56.79
CA PRO A 223 39.96 -9.79 57.80
C PRO A 223 40.47 -8.98 58.96
N ILE A 224 40.33 -9.55 60.16
CA ILE A 224 40.91 -9.12 61.43
C ILE A 224 42.41 -9.46 61.47
#